data_165e2070ab33e62435c1badb94e1513a
#
_entry.id   165e2070ab33e62435c1badb94e1513a
#
_cell.length_a   1.000
_cell.length_b   1.000
_cell.length_c   1.000
_cell.angle_alpha   90.00
_cell.angle_beta   90.00
_cell.angle_gamma   90.00
#
_symmetry.space_group_name_H-M   'P 1'
#
loop_
_entity.id
_entity.type
_entity.pdbx_description
1 polymer ?
#
loop_
_entity_poly.entity_id
_entity_poly.type
_entity_poly.pdbx_seq_one_letter_code
_entity_poly.pdbx_strand_id
1 'polypeptide(L)'
;METKNDPIGQAIADFVANGFCENITVQSDLCDDDVLPVEYLFRPKDLMPKIEQKALSMAKGRILDVGAAAGCHSYYLKKKGFDVLAIDTSPGAVEHLQNLEIPVQNIDFMEMTGEFDTVLILMNGIGIAGELINLSNFLTHLKSLLSKDGQALCDSTDLTYLYEEDDGSMWVDLNDSYHGEMQFKMIYKTSETDWFKWLYIDFDLLKEYAEKAGLKCELVKKGTSNNYLVSLTHL
;
A
#
# COMPACT_ATOMS: atom_id res chain seq x y z
N MET A 1 -21.03 14.07 -7.13
CA MET A 1 -19.98 14.43 -6.16
C MET A 1 -18.80 14.99 -6.94
N GLU A 2 -18.24 16.11 -6.53
CA GLU A 2 -17.13 16.71 -7.26
C GLU A 2 -15.87 15.84 -7.09
N THR A 3 -15.43 15.23 -8.19
CA THR A 3 -14.22 14.40 -8.27
C THR A 3 -12.93 15.25 -8.33
N LYS A 4 -12.99 16.49 -7.84
CA LYS A 4 -11.92 17.47 -8.04
C LYS A 4 -10.59 17.11 -7.37
N ASN A 5 -10.61 16.18 -6.40
CA ASN A 5 -9.46 15.76 -5.62
C ASN A 5 -9.23 14.24 -5.65
N ASP A 6 -9.59 13.57 -6.76
CA ASP A 6 -9.40 12.12 -6.93
C ASP A 6 -8.64 11.82 -8.23
N PRO A 7 -7.34 12.13 -8.28
CA PRO A 7 -6.54 11.90 -9.49
C PRO A 7 -6.42 10.43 -9.86
N ILE A 8 -6.39 9.52 -8.87
CA ILE A 8 -6.35 8.07 -9.12
C ILE A 8 -7.64 7.59 -9.76
N GLY A 9 -8.79 7.95 -9.19
CA GLY A 9 -10.09 7.55 -9.72
C GLY A 9 -10.36 8.10 -11.11
N GLN A 10 -9.97 9.36 -11.38
CA GLN A 10 -10.09 9.93 -12.72
C GLN A 10 -9.20 9.22 -13.75
N ALA A 11 -7.95 8.91 -13.39
CA ALA A 11 -7.02 8.19 -14.25
C ALA A 11 -7.51 6.76 -14.55
N ILE A 12 -8.05 6.06 -13.54
CA ILE A 12 -8.68 4.75 -13.72
C ILE A 12 -9.86 4.84 -14.69
N ALA A 13 -10.76 5.82 -14.53
CA ALA A 13 -11.92 6.01 -15.40
C ALA A 13 -11.51 6.28 -16.86
N ASP A 14 -10.53 7.14 -17.06
CA ASP A 14 -10.01 7.46 -18.41
C ASP A 14 -9.35 6.25 -19.06
N PHE A 15 -8.56 5.48 -18.30
CA PHE A 15 -7.92 4.26 -18.80
C PHE A 15 -8.95 3.21 -19.20
N VAL A 16 -9.98 3.00 -18.38
CA VAL A 16 -11.07 2.05 -18.67
C VAL A 16 -11.85 2.46 -19.93
N ALA A 17 -12.10 3.76 -20.10
CA ALA A 17 -12.86 4.27 -21.23
C ALA A 17 -12.09 4.21 -22.56
N ASN A 18 -10.77 4.42 -22.54
CA ASN A 18 -9.98 4.64 -23.76
C ASN A 18 -8.90 3.58 -24.01
N GLY A 19 -8.59 2.72 -23.05
CA GLY A 19 -7.48 1.75 -23.11
C GLY A 19 -6.09 2.35 -22.88
N PHE A 20 -6.00 3.66 -22.73
CA PHE A 20 -4.80 4.42 -22.42
C PHE A 20 -5.16 5.77 -21.80
N CYS A 21 -4.25 6.36 -21.06
CA CYS A 21 -4.37 7.74 -20.56
C CYS A 21 -2.97 8.30 -20.20
N GLU A 22 -2.93 9.56 -19.78
CA GLU A 22 -1.72 10.16 -19.23
C GLU A 22 -1.32 9.46 -17.93
N ASN A 23 -0.05 9.54 -17.56
CA ASN A 23 0.43 9.07 -16.29
C ASN A 23 0.01 10.02 -15.15
N ILE A 24 -0.09 9.49 -13.94
CA ILE A 24 -0.24 10.32 -12.73
C ILE A 24 1.15 10.84 -12.37
N THR A 25 1.28 12.17 -12.21
CA THR A 25 2.49 12.76 -11.63
C THR A 25 2.46 12.61 -10.11
N VAL A 26 3.55 12.16 -9.54
CA VAL A 26 3.74 12.01 -8.09
C VAL A 26 4.83 12.95 -7.67
N GLN A 27 4.44 14.07 -7.05
CA GLN A 27 5.38 15.03 -6.46
C GLN A 27 5.80 14.55 -5.08
N SER A 28 7.07 14.79 -4.72
CA SER A 28 7.66 14.46 -3.42
C SER A 28 8.29 15.70 -2.80
N ASP A 29 8.35 15.77 -1.49
CA ASP A 29 9.05 16.82 -0.75
C ASP A 29 10.57 16.61 -0.69
N LEU A 30 11.05 15.39 -0.94
CA LEU A 30 12.48 15.02 -0.83
C LEU A 30 13.14 14.64 -2.14
N CYS A 31 12.37 14.16 -3.13
CA CYS A 31 12.90 13.64 -4.39
C CYS A 31 12.34 14.43 -5.59
N ASP A 32 12.94 14.23 -6.75
CA ASP A 32 12.39 14.71 -8.01
C ASP A 32 11.00 14.10 -8.27
N ASP A 33 10.17 14.81 -9.02
CA ASP A 33 8.85 14.34 -9.42
C ASP A 33 8.98 13.00 -10.16
N ASP A 34 8.13 12.05 -9.81
CA ASP A 34 8.03 10.73 -10.44
C ASP A 34 6.68 10.57 -11.14
N VAL A 35 6.52 9.50 -11.88
CA VAL A 35 5.28 9.17 -12.58
C VAL A 35 4.79 7.79 -12.20
N LEU A 36 3.49 7.67 -11.96
CA LEU A 36 2.79 6.40 -11.82
C LEU A 36 2.06 6.10 -13.14
N PRO A 37 2.56 5.16 -13.98
CA PRO A 37 1.85 4.72 -15.16
C PRO A 37 0.52 4.08 -14.76
N VAL A 38 -0.60 4.58 -15.30
CA VAL A 38 -1.93 4.10 -14.90
C VAL A 38 -2.14 2.63 -15.25
N GLU A 39 -1.58 2.17 -16.36
CA GLU A 39 -1.56 0.76 -16.75
C GLU A 39 -0.94 -0.16 -15.70
N TYR A 40 -0.02 0.37 -14.86
CA TYR A 40 0.58 -0.39 -13.77
C TYR A 40 -0.45 -0.81 -12.72
N LEU A 41 -1.51 -0.04 -12.53
CA LEU A 41 -2.62 -0.36 -11.62
C LEU A 41 -3.49 -1.53 -12.13
N PHE A 42 -3.43 -1.83 -13.44
CA PHE A 42 -4.20 -2.88 -14.11
C PHE A 42 -3.38 -4.13 -14.46
N ARG A 43 -2.10 -4.15 -14.05
CA ARG A 43 -1.17 -5.22 -14.43
C ARG A 43 -1.66 -6.61 -14.01
N PRO A 44 -1.53 -7.63 -14.88
CA PRO A 44 -1.82 -8.99 -14.51
C PRO A 44 -0.74 -9.53 -13.55
N LYS A 45 -1.08 -10.58 -12.78
CA LYS A 45 -0.18 -11.17 -11.77
C LYS A 45 1.24 -11.43 -12.27
N ASP A 46 1.39 -11.92 -13.51
CA ASP A 46 2.70 -12.32 -14.06
C ASP A 46 3.64 -11.11 -14.31
N LEU A 47 3.07 -9.91 -14.43
CA LEU A 47 3.78 -8.64 -14.54
C LEU A 47 3.99 -7.93 -13.19
N MET A 48 3.41 -8.43 -12.10
CA MET A 48 3.63 -7.88 -10.77
C MET A 48 5.06 -8.15 -10.29
N PRO A 49 5.64 -7.30 -9.43
CA PRO A 49 6.86 -7.58 -8.70
C PRO A 49 6.82 -8.93 -7.97
N LYS A 50 7.98 -9.57 -7.83
CA LYS A 50 8.06 -10.91 -7.20
C LYS A 50 7.65 -10.95 -5.74
N ILE A 51 7.69 -9.81 -5.02
CA ILE A 51 7.17 -9.69 -3.65
C ILE A 51 5.64 -9.76 -3.65
N GLU A 52 4.97 -9.04 -4.55
CA GLU A 52 3.51 -9.08 -4.69
C GLU A 52 3.03 -10.48 -5.13
N GLN A 53 3.69 -11.07 -6.15
CA GLN A 53 3.37 -12.45 -6.56
C GLN A 53 3.48 -13.43 -5.40
N LYS A 54 4.49 -13.25 -4.52
CA LYS A 54 4.68 -14.07 -3.32
C LYS A 54 3.56 -13.84 -2.32
N ALA A 55 3.20 -12.59 -2.03
CA ALA A 55 2.08 -12.26 -1.15
C ALA A 55 0.78 -12.92 -1.64
N LEU A 56 0.42 -12.75 -2.91
CA LEU A 56 -0.77 -13.38 -3.51
C LEU A 56 -0.74 -14.91 -3.43
N SER A 57 0.44 -15.54 -3.50
CA SER A 57 0.57 -16.99 -3.36
C SER A 57 0.38 -17.50 -1.92
N MET A 58 0.51 -16.62 -0.94
CA MET A 58 0.32 -16.91 0.49
C MET A 58 -1.08 -16.58 0.99
N ALA A 59 -1.87 -15.84 0.19
CA ALA A 59 -3.23 -15.46 0.56
C ALA A 59 -4.10 -16.70 0.81
N LYS A 60 -4.91 -16.64 1.87
CA LYS A 60 -5.81 -17.71 2.31
C LYS A 60 -7.11 -17.16 2.89
N GLY A 61 -8.16 -17.96 2.87
CA GLY A 61 -9.44 -17.66 3.51
C GLY A 61 -10.11 -16.38 3.01
N ARG A 62 -10.69 -15.63 3.93
CA ARG A 62 -11.30 -14.32 3.67
C ARG A 62 -10.23 -13.25 3.63
N ILE A 63 -10.22 -12.44 2.57
CA ILE A 63 -9.14 -11.50 2.26
C ILE A 63 -9.65 -10.06 2.30
N LEU A 64 -8.90 -9.18 2.97
CA LEU A 64 -9.03 -7.73 2.86
C LEU A 64 -7.89 -7.21 1.98
N ASP A 65 -8.22 -6.46 0.92
CA ASP A 65 -7.26 -5.77 0.05
C ASP A 65 -7.34 -4.27 0.35
N VAL A 66 -6.29 -3.70 0.94
CA VAL A 66 -6.25 -2.33 1.45
C VAL A 66 -5.59 -1.41 0.42
N GLY A 67 -6.28 -0.31 0.05
CA GLY A 67 -5.82 0.60 -0.99
C GLY A 67 -5.83 -0.06 -2.37
N ALA A 68 -6.95 -0.70 -2.71
CA ALA A 68 -7.02 -1.61 -3.85
C ALA A 68 -6.89 -0.92 -5.22
N ALA A 69 -7.08 0.39 -5.34
CA ALA A 69 -7.02 1.20 -6.57
C ALA A 69 -7.80 0.56 -7.73
N ALA A 70 -7.16 0.21 -8.86
CA ALA A 70 -7.82 -0.49 -9.96
C ALA A 70 -8.04 -1.99 -9.71
N GLY A 71 -7.66 -2.52 -8.55
CA GLY A 71 -8.02 -3.86 -8.11
C GLY A 71 -7.22 -5.00 -8.73
N CYS A 72 -5.99 -4.77 -9.17
CA CYS A 72 -5.20 -5.83 -9.81
C CYS A 72 -5.02 -7.05 -8.90
N HIS A 73 -4.83 -6.88 -7.59
CA HIS A 73 -4.74 -7.95 -6.60
C HIS A 73 -6.11 -8.58 -6.33
N SER A 74 -7.10 -7.76 -5.99
CA SER A 74 -8.49 -8.18 -5.73
C SER A 74 -9.08 -8.98 -6.89
N TYR A 75 -8.92 -8.50 -8.12
CA TYR A 75 -9.42 -9.18 -9.31
C TYR A 75 -8.79 -10.56 -9.50
N TYR A 76 -7.45 -10.65 -9.35
CA TYR A 76 -6.76 -11.93 -9.43
C TYR A 76 -7.26 -12.92 -8.38
N LEU A 77 -7.38 -12.50 -7.12
CA LEU A 77 -7.82 -13.36 -6.02
C LEU A 77 -9.29 -13.78 -6.17
N LYS A 78 -10.17 -12.86 -6.57
CA LYS A 78 -11.57 -13.18 -6.89
C LYS A 78 -11.66 -14.24 -8.01
N LYS A 79 -10.86 -14.11 -9.07
CA LYS A 79 -10.78 -15.11 -10.15
C LYS A 79 -10.27 -16.47 -9.68
N LYS A 80 -9.53 -16.53 -8.59
CA LYS A 80 -9.09 -17.76 -7.93
C LYS A 80 -10.15 -18.35 -6.98
N GLY A 81 -11.27 -17.67 -6.79
CA GLY A 81 -12.39 -18.12 -5.96
C GLY A 81 -12.26 -17.75 -4.48
N PHE A 82 -11.38 -16.80 -4.13
CA PHE A 82 -11.31 -16.28 -2.76
C PHE A 82 -12.47 -15.34 -2.45
N ASP A 83 -12.87 -15.27 -1.18
CA ASP A 83 -13.74 -14.24 -0.62
C ASP A 83 -12.91 -12.99 -0.39
N VAL A 84 -13.08 -11.97 -1.25
CA VAL A 84 -12.29 -10.73 -1.22
C VAL A 84 -13.19 -9.54 -0.93
N LEU A 85 -12.80 -8.74 0.04
CA LEU A 85 -13.31 -7.40 0.28
C LEU A 85 -12.17 -6.41 -0.01
N ALA A 86 -12.42 -5.43 -0.87
CA ALA A 86 -11.50 -4.32 -1.10
C ALA A 86 -11.90 -3.08 -0.30
N ILE A 87 -10.96 -2.25 0.07
CA ILE A 87 -11.21 -0.90 0.57
C ILE A 87 -10.32 0.10 -0.16
N ASP A 88 -10.86 1.27 -0.41
CA ASP A 88 -10.12 2.40 -0.98
C ASP A 88 -10.78 3.72 -0.58
N THR A 89 -10.00 4.79 -0.47
CA THR A 89 -10.50 6.13 -0.20
C THR A 89 -10.88 6.90 -1.48
N SER A 90 -10.41 6.45 -2.65
CA SER A 90 -10.76 7.02 -3.96
C SER A 90 -12.17 6.59 -4.39
N PRO A 91 -13.12 7.52 -4.53
CA PRO A 91 -14.47 7.20 -5.03
C PRO A 91 -14.46 6.58 -6.43
N GLY A 92 -13.56 7.04 -7.32
CA GLY A 92 -13.47 6.52 -8.67
C GLY A 92 -12.88 5.10 -8.72
N ALA A 93 -11.93 4.77 -7.84
CA ALA A 93 -11.44 3.41 -7.68
C ALA A 93 -12.56 2.48 -7.17
N VAL A 94 -13.34 2.94 -6.20
CA VAL A 94 -14.48 2.18 -5.66
C VAL A 94 -15.54 1.93 -6.74
N GLU A 95 -15.90 2.95 -7.54
CA GLU A 95 -16.83 2.78 -8.67
C GLU A 95 -16.31 1.75 -9.68
N HIS A 96 -15.04 1.80 -10.01
CA HIS A 96 -14.42 0.83 -10.91
C HIS A 96 -14.49 -0.61 -10.34
N LEU A 97 -14.16 -0.79 -9.08
CA LEU A 97 -14.22 -2.11 -8.42
C LEU A 97 -15.65 -2.65 -8.35
N GLN A 98 -16.65 -1.79 -8.12
CA GLN A 98 -18.07 -2.16 -8.18
C GLN A 98 -18.46 -2.65 -9.59
N ASN A 99 -17.99 -1.97 -10.64
CA ASN A 99 -18.24 -2.39 -12.03
C ASN A 99 -17.57 -3.74 -12.36
N LEU A 100 -16.51 -4.13 -11.66
CA LEU A 100 -15.88 -5.46 -11.71
C LEU A 100 -16.58 -6.48 -10.79
N GLU A 101 -17.68 -6.06 -10.14
CA GLU A 101 -18.41 -6.88 -9.15
C GLU A 101 -17.50 -7.34 -7.98
N ILE A 102 -16.45 -6.59 -7.65
CA ILE A 102 -15.60 -6.84 -6.48
C ILE A 102 -16.26 -6.16 -5.28
N PRO A 103 -16.55 -6.90 -4.19
CA PRO A 103 -17.04 -6.28 -2.96
C PRO A 103 -16.05 -5.21 -2.49
N VAL A 104 -16.51 -3.97 -2.33
CA VAL A 104 -15.65 -2.84 -1.99
C VAL A 104 -16.38 -1.84 -1.08
N GLN A 105 -15.62 -1.20 -0.19
CA GLN A 105 -16.09 -0.09 0.66
C GLN A 105 -15.22 1.14 0.44
N ASN A 106 -15.86 2.32 0.37
CA ASN A 106 -15.14 3.61 0.32
C ASN A 106 -14.94 4.11 1.75
N ILE A 107 -13.87 3.63 2.39
CA ILE A 107 -13.54 3.97 3.78
C ILE A 107 -12.03 4.04 3.97
N ASP A 108 -11.60 4.73 5.01
CA ASP A 108 -10.22 4.69 5.50
C ASP A 108 -9.93 3.34 6.18
N PHE A 109 -8.67 2.90 6.09
CA PHE A 109 -8.22 1.66 6.73
C PHE A 109 -8.51 1.66 8.24
N MET A 110 -8.30 2.78 8.91
CA MET A 110 -8.51 2.89 10.36
C MET A 110 -9.98 2.82 10.79
N GLU A 111 -10.91 2.94 9.85
CA GLU A 111 -12.35 2.77 10.07
C GLU A 111 -12.82 1.34 9.78
N MET A 112 -11.96 0.49 9.18
CA MET A 112 -12.32 -0.87 8.81
C MET A 112 -12.59 -1.71 10.05
N THR A 113 -13.62 -2.55 9.97
CA THR A 113 -13.97 -3.52 11.02
C THR A 113 -14.22 -4.90 10.42
N GLY A 114 -14.11 -5.92 11.24
CA GLY A 114 -14.32 -7.29 10.80
C GLY A 114 -13.12 -8.18 11.08
N GLU A 115 -13.17 -9.40 10.56
CA GLU A 115 -12.14 -10.41 10.79
C GLU A 115 -11.76 -11.07 9.46
N PHE A 116 -10.45 -11.16 9.19
CA PHE A 116 -9.89 -11.62 7.91
C PHE A 116 -8.78 -12.63 8.15
N ASP A 117 -8.70 -13.64 7.27
CA ASP A 117 -7.63 -14.62 7.28
C ASP A 117 -6.36 -14.12 6.61
N THR A 118 -6.54 -13.15 5.69
CA THR A 118 -5.43 -12.43 5.05
C THR A 118 -5.79 -10.95 4.90
N VAL A 119 -4.92 -10.07 5.35
CA VAL A 119 -4.96 -8.63 5.05
C VAL A 119 -3.78 -8.32 4.13
N LEU A 120 -4.05 -7.80 2.93
CA LEU A 120 -3.03 -7.35 1.98
C LEU A 120 -2.86 -5.84 2.09
N ILE A 121 -1.63 -5.41 2.30
CA ILE A 121 -1.23 -3.99 2.37
C ILE A 121 0.01 -3.86 1.49
N LEU A 122 -0.21 -3.85 0.16
CA LEU A 122 0.83 -3.98 -0.85
C LEU A 122 1.12 -2.66 -1.59
N MET A 123 2.20 -2.60 -2.35
CA MET A 123 2.72 -1.41 -3.04
C MET A 123 3.21 -0.32 -2.07
N ASN A 124 4.13 -0.70 -1.18
CA ASN A 124 4.56 0.12 -0.03
C ASN A 124 3.37 0.52 0.87
N GLY A 125 2.39 -0.37 0.97
CA GLY A 125 1.12 -0.06 1.63
C GLY A 125 1.24 0.22 3.12
N ILE A 126 2.32 -0.18 3.79
CA ILE A 126 2.61 0.21 5.18
C ILE A 126 2.64 1.75 5.34
N GLY A 127 2.91 2.45 4.24
CA GLY A 127 2.92 3.91 4.18
C GLY A 127 1.60 4.58 4.53
N ILE A 128 0.47 3.84 4.49
CA ILE A 128 -0.85 4.33 4.96
C ILE A 128 -0.78 4.79 6.42
N ALA A 129 0.17 4.29 7.23
CA ALA A 129 0.41 4.79 8.59
C ALA A 129 0.83 6.28 8.62
N GLY A 130 1.34 6.82 7.51
CA GLY A 130 1.72 8.21 7.32
C GLY A 130 3.02 8.58 8.01
N GLU A 131 3.08 8.47 9.32
CA GLU A 131 4.22 8.82 10.17
C GLU A 131 4.55 7.71 11.17
N LEU A 132 5.79 7.65 11.60
CA LEU A 132 6.27 6.63 12.56
C LEU A 132 5.50 6.68 13.88
N ILE A 133 5.12 7.89 14.34
CA ILE A 133 4.34 8.06 15.56
C ILE A 133 2.97 7.35 15.52
N ASN A 134 2.41 7.18 14.32
CA ASN A 134 1.11 6.53 14.11
C ASN A 134 1.22 5.01 13.95
N LEU A 135 2.43 4.49 13.69
CA LEU A 135 2.65 3.08 13.33
C LEU A 135 2.16 2.11 14.41
N SER A 136 2.34 2.44 15.69
CA SER A 136 1.83 1.60 16.79
C SER A 136 0.31 1.45 16.77
N ASN A 137 -0.42 2.53 16.50
CA ASN A 137 -1.88 2.51 16.39
C ASN A 137 -2.32 1.74 15.15
N PHE A 138 -1.64 1.98 14.01
CA PHE A 138 -1.87 1.26 12.76
C PHE A 138 -1.72 -0.26 12.94
N LEU A 139 -0.62 -0.72 13.54
CA LEU A 139 -0.35 -2.14 13.78
C LEU A 139 -1.30 -2.77 14.79
N THR A 140 -1.72 -2.01 15.81
CA THR A 140 -2.73 -2.46 16.79
C THR A 140 -4.08 -2.65 16.10
N HIS A 141 -4.46 -1.71 15.24
CA HIS A 141 -5.68 -1.80 14.44
C HIS A 141 -5.60 -2.99 13.47
N LEU A 142 -4.50 -3.11 12.72
CA LEU A 142 -4.25 -4.24 11.83
C LEU A 142 -4.41 -5.59 12.55
N LYS A 143 -3.83 -5.71 13.76
CA LYS A 143 -3.97 -6.90 14.60
C LYS A 143 -5.43 -7.24 14.90
N SER A 144 -6.26 -6.23 15.16
CA SER A 144 -7.67 -6.41 15.48
C SER A 144 -8.51 -6.93 14.30
N LEU A 145 -8.01 -6.79 13.07
CA LEU A 145 -8.65 -7.29 11.85
C LEU A 145 -8.23 -8.73 11.49
N LEU A 146 -7.21 -9.28 12.15
CA LEU A 146 -6.75 -10.64 11.86
C LEU A 146 -7.58 -11.68 12.61
N SER A 147 -8.04 -12.71 11.90
CA SER A 147 -8.56 -13.93 12.53
C SER A 147 -7.47 -14.60 13.37
N LYS A 148 -7.86 -15.52 14.24
CA LYS A 148 -6.93 -16.20 15.18
C LYS A 148 -5.66 -16.74 14.49
N ASP A 149 -5.82 -17.33 13.32
CA ASP A 149 -4.75 -17.89 12.49
C ASP A 149 -4.47 -17.01 11.25
N GLY A 150 -4.94 -15.75 11.27
CA GLY A 150 -4.82 -14.79 10.19
C GLY A 150 -3.42 -14.24 10.03
N GLN A 151 -3.17 -13.64 8.89
CA GLN A 151 -1.91 -12.98 8.56
C GLN A 151 -2.16 -11.65 7.86
N ALA A 152 -1.29 -10.67 8.07
CA ALA A 152 -1.16 -9.55 7.17
C ALA A 152 0.11 -9.70 6.33
N LEU A 153 0.00 -9.40 5.05
CA LEU A 153 1.11 -9.41 4.10
C LEU A 153 1.34 -7.98 3.65
N CYS A 154 2.40 -7.39 4.14
CA CYS A 154 2.72 -5.98 3.95
C CYS A 154 4.09 -5.83 3.30
N ASP A 155 4.25 -4.82 2.46
CA ASP A 155 5.56 -4.46 1.95
C ASP A 155 5.93 -3.02 2.28
N SER A 156 7.22 -2.77 2.32
CA SER A 156 7.82 -1.46 2.44
C SER A 156 9.18 -1.44 1.72
N THR A 157 9.78 -0.27 1.67
CA THR A 157 11.11 -0.04 1.13
C THR A 157 11.98 0.60 2.20
N ASP A 158 13.20 0.11 2.35
CA ASP A 158 14.21 0.76 3.17
C ASP A 158 14.85 1.89 2.36
N LEU A 159 14.63 3.14 2.79
CA LEU A 159 15.16 4.33 2.14
C LEU A 159 16.52 4.79 2.68
N THR A 160 17.15 4.02 3.55
CA THR A 160 18.46 4.34 4.15
C THR A 160 19.50 4.71 3.07
N TYR A 161 19.45 4.04 1.92
CA TYR A 161 20.36 4.29 0.80
C TYR A 161 20.33 5.73 0.23
N LEU A 162 19.23 6.48 0.45
CA LEU A 162 19.13 7.88 0.01
C LEU A 162 20.01 8.82 0.84
N TYR A 163 20.45 8.37 2.01
CA TYR A 163 21.22 9.12 3.00
C TYR A 163 22.64 8.59 3.19
N GLU A 164 23.03 7.54 2.44
CA GLU A 164 24.38 6.98 2.46
C GLU A 164 25.30 7.79 1.55
N GLU A 165 26.43 8.24 2.11
CA GLU A 165 27.52 8.85 1.36
C GLU A 165 28.41 7.79 0.70
N ASP A 166 29.22 8.19 -0.28
CA ASP A 166 30.13 7.29 -1.03
C ASP A 166 31.13 6.54 -0.11
N ASP A 167 31.39 7.05 1.10
CA ASP A 167 32.30 6.42 2.08
C ASP A 167 31.58 5.49 3.05
N GLY A 168 30.25 5.29 2.89
CA GLY A 168 29.41 4.47 3.77
C GLY A 168 29.00 5.16 5.06
N SER A 169 29.30 6.45 5.24
CA SER A 169 28.74 7.25 6.32
C SER A 169 27.30 7.64 5.99
N MET A 170 26.51 7.91 7.02
CA MET A 170 25.12 8.30 6.87
C MET A 170 24.88 9.63 7.59
N TRP A 171 24.38 10.63 6.86
CA TRP A 171 23.90 11.86 7.45
C TRP A 171 22.46 11.69 7.91
N VAL A 172 22.26 11.64 9.22
CA VAL A 172 20.92 11.67 9.84
C VAL A 172 20.88 12.88 10.75
N ASP A 173 19.96 13.81 10.52
CA ASP A 173 19.69 14.88 11.48
C ASP A 173 18.92 14.25 12.66
N LEU A 174 19.58 14.15 13.81
CA LEU A 174 19.01 13.58 15.03
C LEU A 174 17.84 14.39 15.63
N ASN A 175 17.58 15.57 15.08
CA ASN A 175 16.47 16.44 15.51
C ASN A 175 15.30 16.43 14.51
N ASP A 176 15.40 15.68 13.43
CA ASP A 176 14.39 15.61 12.39
C ASP A 176 13.51 14.35 12.53
N SER A 177 12.45 14.30 11.75
CA SER A 177 11.57 13.15 11.62
C SER A 177 12.33 11.90 11.17
N TYR A 178 11.71 10.73 11.31
CA TYR A 178 12.30 9.48 10.79
C TYR A 178 12.54 9.61 9.27
N HIS A 179 13.72 9.23 8.81
CA HIS A 179 14.18 9.41 7.42
C HIS A 179 13.28 8.74 6.35
N GLY A 180 12.41 7.84 6.73
CA GLY A 180 11.42 7.21 5.86
C GLY A 180 10.05 7.91 5.84
N GLU A 181 9.87 9.02 6.54
CA GLU A 181 8.66 9.85 6.47
C GLU A 181 8.73 10.81 5.29
N MET A 182 7.87 10.61 4.30
CA MET A 182 7.82 11.43 3.09
C MET A 182 6.45 12.05 2.92
N GLN A 183 6.37 13.14 2.17
CA GLN A 183 5.12 13.72 1.74
C GLN A 183 5.00 13.63 0.22
N PHE A 184 3.81 13.28 -0.23
CA PHE A 184 3.49 13.18 -1.65
C PHE A 184 2.26 13.99 -2.00
N LYS A 185 2.20 14.38 -3.27
CA LYS A 185 1.02 14.96 -3.91
C LYS A 185 0.85 14.28 -5.27
N MET A 186 -0.35 13.80 -5.56
CA MET A 186 -0.67 13.19 -6.84
C MET A 186 -1.43 14.18 -7.70
N ILE A 187 -1.07 14.23 -8.98
CA ILE A 187 -1.68 15.12 -9.98
C ILE A 187 -2.03 14.30 -11.22
N TYR A 188 -3.27 14.42 -11.67
CA TYR A 188 -3.74 13.89 -12.94
C TYR A 188 -4.60 14.91 -13.65
N LYS A 189 -4.12 15.43 -14.77
CA LYS A 189 -4.77 16.53 -15.52
C LYS A 189 -5.01 17.74 -14.61
N THR A 190 -6.28 18.05 -14.30
CA THR A 190 -6.68 19.16 -13.43
C THR A 190 -7.06 18.72 -12.02
N SER A 191 -6.99 17.43 -11.72
CA SER A 191 -7.26 16.86 -10.41
C SER A 191 -5.97 16.68 -9.64
N GLU A 192 -5.96 17.06 -8.37
CA GLU A 192 -4.80 16.90 -7.51
C GLU A 192 -5.25 16.56 -6.08
N THR A 193 -4.41 15.81 -5.35
CA THR A 193 -4.60 15.63 -3.91
C THR A 193 -4.04 16.81 -3.15
N ASP A 194 -4.43 16.96 -1.89
CA ASP A 194 -3.59 17.68 -0.93
C ASP A 194 -2.28 16.89 -0.72
N TRP A 195 -1.26 17.54 -0.09
CA TRP A 195 -0.08 16.83 0.35
C TRP A 195 -0.47 15.82 1.44
N PHE A 196 -0.04 14.57 1.27
CA PHE A 196 -0.28 13.50 2.24
C PHE A 196 1.03 12.84 2.65
N LYS A 197 1.07 12.37 3.89
CA LYS A 197 2.23 11.71 4.47
C LYS A 197 2.20 10.23 4.12
N TRP A 198 3.39 9.66 3.89
CA TRP A 198 3.59 8.26 3.55
C TRP A 198 4.85 7.72 4.23
N LEU A 199 4.71 6.65 4.98
CA LEU A 199 5.80 6.05 5.74
C LEU A 199 6.48 4.94 4.94
N TYR A 200 7.76 5.10 4.68
CA TYR A 200 8.66 4.02 4.33
C TYR A 200 9.40 3.60 5.60
N ILE A 201 9.60 2.30 5.81
CA ILE A 201 10.22 1.82 7.05
C ILE A 201 11.15 0.65 6.74
N ASP A 202 12.32 0.61 7.40
CA ASP A 202 13.20 -0.53 7.35
C ASP A 202 12.62 -1.74 8.12
N PHE A 203 13.11 -2.93 7.78
CA PHE A 203 12.58 -4.18 8.35
C PHE A 203 12.77 -4.30 9.86
N ASP A 204 13.92 -3.89 10.38
CA ASP A 204 14.27 -4.09 11.79
C ASP A 204 13.39 -3.20 12.68
N LEU A 205 13.18 -1.95 12.28
CA LEU A 205 12.30 -1.02 12.98
C LEU A 205 10.84 -1.45 12.88
N LEU A 206 10.38 -1.88 11.70
CA LEU A 206 9.01 -2.42 11.55
C LEU A 206 8.78 -3.62 12.47
N LYS A 207 9.76 -4.52 12.56
CA LYS A 207 9.70 -5.70 13.42
C LYS A 207 9.59 -5.31 14.89
N GLU A 208 10.37 -4.33 15.35
CA GLU A 208 10.30 -3.82 16.73
C GLU A 208 8.90 -3.28 17.06
N TYR A 209 8.32 -2.47 16.18
CA TYR A 209 6.97 -1.92 16.37
C TYR A 209 5.89 -3.00 16.32
N ALA A 210 6.02 -3.99 15.45
CA ALA A 210 5.09 -5.12 15.34
C ALA A 210 5.10 -5.97 16.63
N GLU A 211 6.28 -6.30 17.17
CA GLU A 211 6.42 -7.05 18.41
C GLU A 211 5.80 -6.29 19.60
N LYS A 212 5.99 -4.97 19.68
CA LYS A 212 5.33 -4.13 20.70
C LYS A 212 3.81 -4.11 20.56
N ALA A 213 3.28 -4.20 19.34
CA ALA A 213 1.85 -4.34 19.08
C ALA A 213 1.31 -5.76 19.33
N GLY A 214 2.17 -6.73 19.66
CA GLY A 214 1.84 -8.14 19.89
C GLY A 214 1.62 -8.90 18.57
N LEU A 215 2.37 -8.53 17.54
CA LEU A 215 2.45 -9.23 16.27
C LEU A 215 3.85 -9.81 16.08
N LYS A 216 3.92 -11.05 15.59
CA LYS A 216 5.15 -11.64 15.06
C LYS A 216 5.38 -11.10 13.67
N CYS A 217 6.57 -10.56 13.39
CA CYS A 217 6.98 -10.05 12.09
C CYS A 217 8.04 -10.95 11.48
N GLU A 218 7.75 -11.55 10.33
CA GLU A 218 8.68 -12.44 9.62
C GLU A 218 8.96 -11.90 8.22
N LEU A 219 10.26 -11.79 7.87
CA LEU A 219 10.68 -11.44 6.53
C LEU A 219 10.36 -12.59 5.58
N VAL A 220 9.44 -12.36 4.64
CA VAL A 220 9.04 -13.36 3.63
C VAL A 220 9.94 -13.33 2.41
N LYS A 221 10.26 -12.12 1.93
CA LYS A 221 11.02 -11.96 0.69
C LYS A 221 11.63 -10.56 0.59
N LYS A 222 12.89 -10.49 0.18
CA LYS A 222 13.50 -9.25 -0.30
C LYS A 222 13.20 -9.07 -1.79
N GLY A 223 12.90 -7.84 -2.20
CA GLY A 223 12.76 -7.45 -3.59
C GLY A 223 14.09 -6.97 -4.19
N THR A 224 14.02 -6.26 -5.30
CA THR A 224 15.21 -5.85 -6.09
C THR A 224 15.66 -4.42 -5.80
N SER A 225 14.81 -3.58 -5.18
CA SER A 225 15.06 -2.15 -4.97
C SER A 225 14.87 -1.80 -3.49
N ASN A 226 15.62 -2.46 -2.61
CA ASN A 226 15.55 -2.32 -1.15
C ASN A 226 14.15 -2.53 -0.54
N ASN A 227 13.19 -2.97 -1.36
CA ASN A 227 11.86 -3.31 -0.89
C ASN A 227 11.81 -4.74 -0.34
N TYR A 228 10.87 -4.97 0.56
CA TYR A 228 10.72 -6.26 1.20
C TYR A 228 9.26 -6.55 1.53
N LEU A 229 8.92 -7.83 1.61
CA LEU A 229 7.62 -8.35 2.04
C LEU A 229 7.75 -8.98 3.42
N VAL A 230 6.85 -8.64 4.32
CA VAL A 230 6.70 -9.30 5.63
C VAL A 230 5.35 -9.99 5.77
N SER A 231 5.33 -10.99 6.63
CA SER A 231 4.12 -11.57 7.20
C SER A 231 4.01 -11.15 8.66
N LEU A 232 2.87 -10.58 9.04
CA LEU A 232 2.51 -10.23 10.40
C LEU A 232 1.42 -11.19 10.88
N THR A 233 1.63 -11.84 12.02
CA THR A 233 0.68 -12.79 12.63
C THR A 233 0.56 -12.51 14.13
N HIS A 234 -0.47 -13.04 14.78
CA HIS A 234 -0.52 -12.98 16.24
C HIS A 234 0.71 -13.64 16.87
N LEU A 235 1.23 -13.02 17.97
CA LEU A 235 2.27 -13.61 18.83
C LEU A 235 1.72 -14.77 19.64
#